data_94bb425a7e587c87cf0eba9df19613a2
#
_entry.id   94bb425a7e587c87cf0eba9df19613a2
#
_cell.length_a   1.000
_cell.length_b   1.000
_cell.length_c   1.000
_cell.angle_alpha   90.00
_cell.angle_beta   90.00
_cell.angle_gamma   90.00
#
_symmetry.space_group_name_H-M   'P 1'
#
loop_
_entity.id
_entity.type
_entity.pdbx_description
1 polymer ?
#
loop_
_entity_poly.entity_id
_entity_poly.type
_entity_poly.pdbx_seq_one_letter_code
_entity_poly.pdbx_strand_id
1 'polypeptide(L)'
;MAKDYKNIAKEIMVSKVKIKINDLYKIFGPKGESHVEKVKSGMGKPELLEKHSHVLGLQNINLDIIEGKIQVIMGLSGSGKSTLIRHINRLIEPTAGQIYIDDVDVLAMSDEELMNFRRFKASMVFQKFALLPHRTVLANTIYGLTMQGVEVKDAEERAAHWLKRVGLDGFEDRYPAQLSGGMQQRVGLARALATDADILLMDEAFSALDPLIRSDMQGILLELQEELHKTIVFITHDLDEALRIGDDIAILRDGRLVQQGSSQDIVLNPADDYVADFIKDINRSRVLTVGTLPLKKVSTKGITLSNDTSLEDAMKALVEAKKDSVTVVKGDEKLGSISMYDIVHAATRSSETAGEAVTYR
;
A
#
# COMPACT_ATOMS: atom_id res chain seq x y z
N MET A 1 -4.32 -22.21 -33.82
CA MET A 1 -5.57 -21.55 -33.35
C MET A 1 -6.01 -21.91 -31.94
N ALA A 2 -5.74 -23.05 -31.34
CA ALA A 2 -6.16 -23.38 -29.95
C ALA A 2 -5.14 -22.93 -28.85
N LYS A 3 -3.91 -22.55 -29.20
CA LYS A 3 -2.88 -22.07 -28.27
C LYS A 3 -3.01 -20.56 -27.93
N ASP A 4 -3.59 -19.78 -28.86
CA ASP A 4 -3.71 -18.32 -28.69
C ASP A 4 -4.83 -17.94 -27.70
N TYR A 5 -5.90 -18.75 -27.62
CA TYR A 5 -7.00 -18.49 -26.68
C TYR A 5 -6.64 -18.70 -25.20
N LYS A 6 -5.65 -19.55 -24.89
CA LYS A 6 -5.18 -19.76 -23.52
C LYS A 6 -4.28 -18.62 -23.00
N ASN A 7 -3.58 -17.93 -23.89
CA ASN A 7 -2.75 -16.77 -23.51
C ASN A 7 -3.60 -15.50 -23.38
N ILE A 8 -4.61 -15.32 -24.25
CA ILE A 8 -5.56 -14.19 -24.15
C ILE A 8 -6.43 -14.34 -22.87
N ALA A 9 -6.80 -15.56 -22.48
CA ALA A 9 -7.53 -15.82 -21.23
C ALA A 9 -6.68 -15.57 -19.95
N LYS A 10 -5.36 -15.47 -20.06
CA LYS A 10 -4.47 -15.15 -18.95
C LYS A 10 -4.26 -13.63 -18.76
N GLU A 11 -4.50 -12.82 -19.79
CA GLU A 11 -4.40 -11.35 -19.76
C GLU A 11 -5.71 -10.64 -19.37
N ILE A 12 -6.85 -11.34 -19.36
CA ILE A 12 -8.11 -10.85 -18.80
C ILE A 12 -8.37 -11.57 -17.46
N MET A 13 -7.41 -11.62 -16.59
CA MET A 13 -7.72 -11.70 -15.16
C MET A 13 -8.23 -10.32 -14.78
N VAL A 14 -9.54 -10.11 -14.84
CA VAL A 14 -10.20 -9.00 -14.15
C VAL A 14 -9.68 -9.07 -12.71
N SER A 15 -8.84 -8.13 -12.32
CA SER A 15 -8.27 -8.08 -10.99
C SER A 15 -9.42 -8.07 -9.99
N LYS A 16 -9.57 -9.13 -9.21
CA LYS A 16 -10.67 -9.25 -8.27
C LYS A 16 -10.55 -8.18 -7.18
N VAL A 17 -11.59 -7.41 -6.98
CA VAL A 17 -11.66 -6.44 -5.87
C VAL A 17 -11.87 -7.21 -4.57
N LYS A 18 -10.94 -7.04 -3.62
CA LYS A 18 -11.01 -7.66 -2.28
C LYS A 18 -11.78 -6.80 -1.30
N ILE A 19 -11.52 -5.48 -1.33
CA ILE A 19 -12.16 -4.51 -0.44
C ILE A 19 -12.73 -3.41 -1.31
N LYS A 20 -14.01 -3.13 -1.18
CA LYS A 20 -14.70 -2.05 -1.90
C LYS A 20 -15.30 -1.08 -0.91
N ILE A 21 -14.92 0.18 -1.01
CA ILE A 21 -15.41 1.27 -0.18
C ILE A 21 -16.23 2.21 -1.07
N ASN A 22 -17.49 2.46 -0.69
CA ASN A 22 -18.40 3.31 -1.45
C ASN A 22 -18.93 4.43 -0.58
N ASP A 23 -18.82 5.67 -1.06
CA ASP A 23 -19.41 6.87 -0.48
C ASP A 23 -19.19 6.99 1.05
N LEU A 24 -17.96 6.65 1.52
CA LEU A 24 -17.67 6.59 2.95
C LEU A 24 -17.48 7.99 3.53
N TYR A 25 -18.22 8.26 4.62
CA TYR A 25 -18.12 9.49 5.40
C TYR A 25 -17.84 9.17 6.87
N LYS A 26 -16.98 9.99 7.50
CA LYS A 26 -16.81 10.00 8.95
C LYS A 26 -16.83 11.41 9.49
N ILE A 27 -17.84 11.70 10.30
CA ILE A 27 -18.01 12.95 11.06
C ILE A 27 -17.95 12.58 12.54
N PHE A 28 -16.93 13.07 13.24
CA PHE A 28 -16.80 12.90 14.68
C PHE A 28 -17.60 13.97 15.40
N GLY A 29 -18.39 13.57 16.37
CA GLY A 29 -19.27 14.42 17.17
C GLY A 29 -20.65 13.77 17.39
N PRO A 30 -21.46 14.28 18.31
CA PRO A 30 -22.78 13.74 18.58
C PRO A 30 -23.71 13.87 17.36
N LYS A 31 -24.42 12.79 16.98
CA LYS A 31 -25.35 12.78 15.83
C LYS A 31 -24.68 13.27 14.51
N GLY A 32 -23.47 12.77 14.23
CA GLY A 32 -22.72 13.15 13.02
C GLY A 32 -23.50 12.93 11.71
N GLU A 33 -24.43 11.94 11.69
CA GLU A 33 -25.27 11.62 10.53
C GLU A 33 -26.14 12.82 10.08
N SER A 34 -26.56 13.69 10.99
CA SER A 34 -27.37 14.89 10.67
C SER A 34 -26.62 15.95 9.85
N HIS A 35 -25.29 15.81 9.73
CA HIS A 35 -24.42 16.73 8.99
C HIS A 35 -23.94 16.17 7.66
N VAL A 36 -24.22 14.91 7.32
CA VAL A 36 -23.75 14.28 6.07
C VAL A 36 -24.24 15.04 4.86
N GLU A 37 -25.54 15.39 4.80
CA GLU A 37 -26.10 16.11 3.65
C GLU A 37 -25.51 17.52 3.51
N LYS A 38 -25.17 18.19 4.62
CA LYS A 38 -24.48 19.49 4.57
C LYS A 38 -23.07 19.36 3.98
N VAL A 39 -22.34 18.29 4.36
CA VAL A 39 -21.01 18.00 3.81
C VAL A 39 -21.11 17.64 2.33
N LYS A 40 -22.10 16.85 1.92
CA LYS A 40 -22.37 16.54 0.51
C LYS A 40 -22.70 17.80 -0.29
N SER A 41 -23.38 18.79 0.32
CA SER A 41 -23.72 20.07 -0.28
C SER A 41 -22.54 21.07 -0.30
N GLY A 42 -21.33 20.66 0.16
CA GLY A 42 -20.11 21.47 0.05
C GLY A 42 -19.59 22.06 1.36
N MET A 43 -20.22 21.80 2.53
CA MET A 43 -19.69 22.24 3.82
C MET A 43 -18.32 21.58 4.09
N GLY A 44 -17.29 22.41 4.19
CA GLY A 44 -15.92 21.94 4.41
C GLY A 44 -15.58 21.68 5.89
N LYS A 45 -14.40 21.10 6.12
CA LYS A 45 -13.89 20.75 7.45
C LYS A 45 -13.82 21.95 8.42
N PRO A 46 -13.30 23.15 8.03
CA PRO A 46 -13.26 24.30 8.93
C PRO A 46 -14.67 24.78 9.32
N GLU A 47 -15.56 24.87 8.37
CA GLU A 47 -16.93 25.35 8.58
C GLU A 47 -17.75 24.41 9.48
N LEU A 48 -17.60 23.08 9.28
CA LEU A 48 -18.25 22.09 10.12
C LEU A 48 -17.76 22.16 11.57
N LEU A 49 -16.47 22.41 11.77
CA LEU A 49 -15.89 22.57 13.10
C LEU A 49 -16.39 23.84 13.78
N GLU A 50 -16.33 24.99 13.08
CA GLU A 50 -16.68 26.31 13.62
C GLU A 50 -18.18 26.40 13.94
N LYS A 51 -19.05 25.99 13.01
CA LYS A 51 -20.50 26.17 13.17
C LYS A 51 -21.19 25.06 13.97
N HIS A 52 -20.61 23.86 13.99
CA HIS A 52 -21.27 22.70 14.57
C HIS A 52 -20.43 21.95 15.60
N SER A 53 -19.18 22.35 15.84
CA SER A 53 -18.23 21.66 16.75
C SER A 53 -18.03 20.17 16.39
N HIS A 54 -18.08 19.84 15.09
CA HIS A 54 -17.85 18.49 14.56
C HIS A 54 -16.58 18.45 13.75
N VAL A 55 -15.89 17.32 13.80
CA VAL A 55 -14.67 17.11 13.02
C VAL A 55 -14.96 16.20 11.83
N LEU A 56 -14.74 16.71 10.62
CA LEU A 56 -14.83 15.92 9.39
C LEU A 56 -13.56 15.09 9.25
N GLY A 57 -13.67 13.79 9.44
CA GLY A 57 -12.56 12.83 9.30
C GLY A 57 -12.40 12.30 7.89
N LEU A 58 -13.52 11.87 7.27
CA LEU A 58 -13.57 11.35 5.91
C LEU A 58 -14.80 11.88 5.19
N GLN A 59 -14.67 12.10 3.87
CA GLN A 59 -15.78 12.54 3.02
C GLN A 59 -15.67 11.96 1.63
N ASN A 60 -16.75 11.32 1.18
CA ASN A 60 -16.89 10.76 -0.16
C ASN A 60 -15.70 9.87 -0.59
N ILE A 61 -15.27 8.98 0.30
CA ILE A 61 -14.21 8.02 -0.06
C ILE A 61 -14.83 6.90 -0.88
N ASN A 62 -14.30 6.75 -2.10
CA ASN A 62 -14.57 5.65 -3.00
C ASN A 62 -13.22 5.02 -3.34
N LEU A 63 -13.02 3.74 -2.99
CA LEU A 63 -11.73 3.07 -3.14
C LEU A 63 -11.93 1.56 -3.34
N ASP A 64 -11.40 1.03 -4.42
CA ASP A 64 -11.34 -0.39 -4.70
C ASP A 64 -9.91 -0.90 -4.46
N ILE A 65 -9.77 -1.93 -3.61
CA ILE A 65 -8.48 -2.55 -3.26
C ILE A 65 -8.46 -3.96 -3.85
N ILE A 66 -7.45 -4.22 -4.65
CA ILE A 66 -7.32 -5.45 -5.42
C ILE A 66 -6.77 -6.59 -4.55
N GLU A 67 -7.33 -7.79 -4.74
CA GLU A 67 -6.88 -9.01 -4.06
C GLU A 67 -5.41 -9.34 -4.37
N GLY A 68 -4.66 -9.69 -3.31
CA GLY A 68 -3.26 -10.09 -3.44
C GLY A 68 -2.31 -8.94 -3.79
N LYS A 69 -2.72 -7.67 -3.61
CA LYS A 69 -1.93 -6.48 -3.89
C LYS A 69 -1.66 -5.65 -2.63
N ILE A 70 -0.63 -4.82 -2.71
CA ILE A 70 -0.34 -3.81 -1.68
C ILE A 70 -0.97 -2.50 -2.11
N GLN A 71 -2.08 -2.12 -1.46
CA GLN A 71 -2.67 -0.79 -1.55
C GLN A 71 -2.02 0.12 -0.53
N VAL A 72 -1.26 1.11 -0.97
CA VAL A 72 -0.77 2.15 -0.08
C VAL A 72 -1.79 3.27 0.03
N ILE A 73 -2.01 3.76 1.26
CA ILE A 73 -2.81 4.96 1.54
C ILE A 73 -1.86 6.00 2.12
N MET A 74 -1.64 7.10 1.41
CA MET A 74 -0.73 8.15 1.83
C MET A 74 -1.39 9.53 1.95
N GLY A 75 -0.67 10.49 2.52
CA GLY A 75 -1.11 11.88 2.71
C GLY A 75 -0.53 12.48 3.98
N LEU A 76 -0.66 13.79 4.18
CA LEU A 76 -0.14 14.50 5.34
C LEU A 76 -0.81 14.06 6.65
N SER A 77 -0.23 14.45 7.80
CA SER A 77 -0.85 14.23 9.10
C SER A 77 -2.25 14.86 9.15
N GLY A 78 -3.22 14.12 9.69
CA GLY A 78 -4.62 14.59 9.77
C GLY A 78 -5.43 14.46 8.47
N SER A 79 -4.89 13.85 7.40
CA SER A 79 -5.63 13.63 6.15
C SER A 79 -6.72 12.54 6.22
N GLY A 80 -6.76 11.74 7.31
CA GLY A 80 -7.79 10.71 7.50
C GLY A 80 -7.32 9.26 7.32
N LYS A 81 -6.05 9.00 6.99
CA LYS A 81 -5.49 7.66 6.71
C LYS A 81 -5.79 6.62 7.79
N SER A 82 -5.38 6.88 9.04
CA SER A 82 -5.61 5.97 10.17
C SER A 82 -7.10 5.82 10.48
N THR A 83 -7.91 6.84 10.18
CA THR A 83 -9.36 6.76 10.26
C THR A 83 -9.88 5.78 9.22
N LEU A 84 -9.43 5.90 7.96
CA LEU A 84 -9.88 5.05 6.85
C LEU A 84 -9.57 3.56 7.10
N ILE A 85 -8.33 3.21 7.45
CA ILE A 85 -7.95 1.82 7.68
C ILE A 85 -8.76 1.17 8.84
N ARG A 86 -9.07 1.95 9.88
CA ARG A 86 -9.85 1.49 11.03
C ARG A 86 -11.35 1.31 10.73
N HIS A 87 -11.84 1.83 9.62
CA HIS A 87 -13.18 1.51 9.12
C HIS A 87 -13.21 0.15 8.44
N ILE A 88 -12.13 -0.27 7.76
CA ILE A 88 -12.06 -1.56 7.07
C ILE A 88 -12.29 -2.73 8.03
N ASN A 89 -11.72 -2.68 9.23
CA ASN A 89 -11.94 -3.68 10.27
C ASN A 89 -13.01 -3.27 11.30
N ARG A 90 -13.76 -2.21 10.99
CA ARG A 90 -14.86 -1.66 11.81
C ARG A 90 -14.46 -1.37 13.27
N LEU A 91 -13.17 -0.99 13.50
CA LEU A 91 -12.75 -0.43 14.80
C LEU A 91 -13.34 0.96 15.04
N ILE A 92 -13.70 1.64 13.96
CA ILE A 92 -14.44 2.90 13.95
C ILE A 92 -15.64 2.71 13.05
N GLU A 93 -16.84 3.01 13.54
CA GLU A 93 -18.06 3.02 12.75
C GLU A 93 -18.07 4.23 11.82
N PRO A 94 -18.39 4.07 10.52
CA PRO A 94 -18.58 5.21 9.62
C PRO A 94 -19.86 5.97 10.01
N THR A 95 -19.96 7.22 9.54
CA THR A 95 -21.17 8.01 9.67
C THR A 95 -22.15 7.71 8.53
N ALA A 96 -21.64 7.42 7.34
CA ALA A 96 -22.40 6.97 6.16
C ALA A 96 -21.47 6.26 5.19
N GLY A 97 -22.05 5.55 4.22
CA GLY A 97 -21.34 4.80 3.19
C GLY A 97 -21.37 3.30 3.43
N GLN A 98 -20.59 2.55 2.65
CA GLN A 98 -20.58 1.09 2.66
C GLN A 98 -19.16 0.56 2.51
N ILE A 99 -18.87 -0.59 3.12
CA ILE A 99 -17.61 -1.31 3.00
C ILE A 99 -17.91 -2.78 2.74
N TYR A 100 -17.50 -3.26 1.59
CA TYR A 100 -17.61 -4.67 1.21
C TYR A 100 -16.25 -5.34 1.23
N ILE A 101 -16.19 -6.55 1.76
CA ILE A 101 -15.02 -7.42 1.73
C ILE A 101 -15.49 -8.78 1.21
N ASP A 102 -14.91 -9.26 0.10
CA ASP A 102 -15.39 -10.45 -0.61
C ASP A 102 -16.92 -10.38 -0.86
N ASP A 103 -17.43 -9.21 -1.29
CA ASP A 103 -18.86 -8.91 -1.52
C ASP A 103 -19.76 -8.95 -0.27
N VAL A 104 -19.21 -9.13 0.93
CA VAL A 104 -19.96 -9.08 2.20
C VAL A 104 -19.87 -7.67 2.80
N ASP A 105 -21.03 -7.08 3.12
CA ASP A 105 -21.10 -5.77 3.79
C ASP A 105 -20.65 -5.89 5.25
N VAL A 106 -19.46 -5.35 5.54
CA VAL A 106 -18.86 -5.37 6.89
C VAL A 106 -19.72 -4.59 7.90
N LEU A 107 -20.44 -3.57 7.43
CA LEU A 107 -21.25 -2.71 8.31
C LEU A 107 -22.57 -3.39 8.73
N ALA A 108 -23.02 -4.38 7.96
CA ALA A 108 -24.21 -5.17 8.26
C ALA A 108 -23.91 -6.39 9.15
N MET A 109 -22.64 -6.72 9.41
CA MET A 109 -22.27 -7.85 10.26
C MET A 109 -22.77 -7.69 11.69
N SER A 110 -23.30 -8.75 12.25
CA SER A 110 -23.54 -8.90 13.69
C SER A 110 -22.23 -8.87 14.49
N ASP A 111 -22.32 -8.71 15.80
CA ASP A 111 -21.12 -8.68 16.67
C ASP A 111 -20.35 -10.01 16.60
N GLU A 112 -21.01 -11.14 16.45
CA GLU A 112 -20.38 -12.46 16.31
C GLU A 112 -19.66 -12.59 14.95
N GLU A 113 -20.31 -12.20 13.86
CA GLU A 113 -19.72 -12.20 12.51
C GLU A 113 -18.50 -11.25 12.43
N LEU A 114 -18.62 -10.06 13.02
CA LEU A 114 -17.54 -9.08 13.09
C LEU A 114 -16.35 -9.59 13.92
N MET A 115 -16.63 -10.30 15.02
CA MET A 115 -15.58 -10.91 15.82
C MET A 115 -14.86 -12.02 15.04
N ASN A 116 -15.59 -12.85 14.30
CA ASN A 116 -15.01 -13.89 13.44
C ASN A 116 -14.24 -13.28 12.26
N PHE A 117 -14.76 -12.22 11.65
CA PHE A 117 -14.04 -11.46 10.61
C PHE A 117 -12.68 -10.98 11.13
N ARG A 118 -12.63 -10.34 12.31
CA ARG A 118 -11.38 -9.85 12.93
C ARG A 118 -10.43 -10.97 13.36
N ARG A 119 -10.94 -12.17 13.67
CA ARG A 119 -10.12 -13.33 14.06
C ARG A 119 -9.47 -14.01 12.86
N PHE A 120 -10.20 -14.15 11.76
CA PHE A 120 -9.83 -15.04 10.68
C PHE A 120 -9.55 -14.33 9.34
N LYS A 121 -10.12 -13.13 9.11
CA LYS A 121 -10.05 -12.47 7.80
C LYS A 121 -9.17 -11.23 7.76
N ALA A 122 -9.04 -10.49 8.86
CA ALA A 122 -8.28 -9.25 8.89
C ALA A 122 -7.39 -9.17 10.12
N SER A 123 -6.09 -9.05 9.92
CA SER A 123 -5.12 -8.76 11.00
C SER A 123 -4.59 -7.33 10.88
N MET A 124 -4.10 -6.76 12.00
CA MET A 124 -3.65 -5.37 12.02
C MET A 124 -2.33 -5.20 12.76
N VAL A 125 -1.41 -4.46 12.11
CA VAL A 125 -0.17 -3.95 12.71
C VAL A 125 -0.39 -2.47 13.02
N PHE A 126 -0.17 -2.09 14.29
CA PHE A 126 -0.43 -0.74 14.78
C PHE A 126 0.84 0.10 14.84
N GLN A 127 0.70 1.41 14.68
CA GLN A 127 1.78 2.39 14.79
C GLN A 127 2.56 2.31 16.12
N LYS A 128 1.87 2.11 17.24
CA LYS A 128 2.45 1.98 18.60
C LYS A 128 2.58 0.52 19.04
N PHE A 129 2.95 -0.38 18.14
CA PHE A 129 3.19 -1.82 18.36
C PHE A 129 2.03 -2.61 18.96
N ALA A 130 1.26 -2.03 19.88
CA ALA A 130 0.14 -2.64 20.62
C ALA A 130 0.48 -4.03 21.21
N LEU A 131 1.71 -4.18 21.71
CA LEU A 131 2.14 -5.38 22.42
C LEU A 131 1.60 -5.36 23.86
N LEU A 132 1.28 -6.55 24.37
CA LEU A 132 0.89 -6.76 25.75
C LEU A 132 2.16 -6.74 26.62
N PRO A 133 2.37 -5.70 27.48
CA PRO A 133 3.67 -5.48 28.14
C PRO A 133 4.01 -6.55 29.19
N HIS A 134 2.99 -7.22 29.70
CA HIS A 134 3.09 -8.29 30.70
C HIS A 134 3.22 -9.70 30.10
N ARG A 135 3.29 -9.80 28.77
CA ARG A 135 3.48 -11.06 28.02
C ARG A 135 4.82 -11.06 27.31
N THR A 136 5.42 -12.25 27.20
CA THR A 136 6.66 -12.44 26.43
C THR A 136 6.43 -12.22 24.93
N VAL A 137 7.50 -12.19 24.15
CA VAL A 137 7.47 -12.12 22.68
C VAL A 137 6.65 -13.26 22.10
N LEU A 138 6.93 -14.51 22.51
CA LEU A 138 6.15 -15.67 22.08
C LEU A 138 4.67 -15.52 22.45
N ALA A 139 4.38 -15.18 23.72
CA ALA A 139 3.01 -15.02 24.20
C ALA A 139 2.24 -13.87 23.51
N ASN A 140 2.93 -12.83 23.04
CA ASN A 140 2.35 -11.80 22.18
C ASN A 140 2.05 -12.35 20.78
N THR A 141 2.95 -13.13 20.21
CA THR A 141 2.83 -13.66 18.85
C THR A 141 1.72 -14.69 18.74
N ILE A 142 1.58 -15.60 19.73
CA ILE A 142 0.49 -16.60 19.76
C ILE A 142 -0.87 -16.02 20.11
N TYR A 143 -0.97 -14.77 20.55
CA TYR A 143 -2.22 -14.20 21.07
C TYR A 143 -3.39 -14.31 20.10
N GLY A 144 -3.17 -13.97 18.83
CA GLY A 144 -4.20 -14.09 17.79
C GLY A 144 -4.62 -15.54 17.54
N LEU A 145 -3.67 -16.47 17.53
CA LEU A 145 -3.91 -17.91 17.37
C LEU A 145 -4.73 -18.48 18.52
N THR A 146 -4.46 -18.03 19.75
CA THR A 146 -5.26 -18.40 20.93
C THR A 146 -6.70 -17.94 20.77
N MET A 147 -6.94 -16.72 20.23
CA MET A 147 -8.29 -16.21 19.95
C MET A 147 -8.99 -16.99 18.82
N GLN A 148 -8.24 -17.60 17.91
CA GLN A 148 -8.76 -18.48 16.86
C GLN A 148 -9.07 -19.90 17.37
N GLY A 149 -8.66 -20.25 18.60
CA GLY A 149 -8.85 -21.59 19.19
C GLY A 149 -7.79 -22.62 18.72
N VAL A 150 -6.66 -22.16 18.20
CA VAL A 150 -5.56 -23.04 17.77
C VAL A 150 -4.93 -23.71 19.01
N GLU A 151 -4.63 -25.00 18.92
CA GLU A 151 -3.93 -25.76 19.94
C GLU A 151 -2.59 -25.09 20.32
N VAL A 152 -2.24 -25.11 21.61
CA VAL A 152 -1.08 -24.36 22.14
C VAL A 152 0.22 -24.74 21.41
N LYS A 153 0.44 -26.04 21.18
CA LYS A 153 1.64 -26.54 20.52
C LYS A 153 1.74 -26.02 19.08
N ASP A 154 0.65 -26.09 18.32
CA ASP A 154 0.61 -25.59 16.93
C ASP A 154 0.78 -24.06 16.88
N ALA A 155 0.20 -23.35 17.87
CA ALA A 155 0.35 -21.91 17.99
C ALA A 155 1.81 -21.51 18.28
N GLU A 156 2.50 -22.22 19.15
CA GLU A 156 3.91 -22.00 19.46
C GLU A 156 4.82 -22.30 18.25
N GLU A 157 4.58 -23.39 17.54
CA GLU A 157 5.33 -23.73 16.31
C GLU A 157 5.17 -22.67 15.23
N ARG A 158 3.93 -22.19 14.97
CA ARG A 158 3.66 -21.10 14.01
C ARG A 158 4.29 -19.80 14.45
N ALA A 159 4.19 -19.46 15.74
CA ALA A 159 4.78 -18.24 16.27
C ALA A 159 6.31 -18.24 16.17
N ALA A 160 6.95 -19.36 16.54
CA ALA A 160 8.40 -19.53 16.41
C ALA A 160 8.86 -19.39 14.95
N HIS A 161 8.12 -19.99 14.00
CA HIS A 161 8.38 -19.84 12.57
C HIS A 161 8.39 -18.35 12.17
N TRP A 162 7.34 -17.59 12.52
CA TRP A 162 7.24 -16.18 12.15
C TRP A 162 8.26 -15.30 12.89
N LEU A 163 8.55 -15.57 14.16
CA LEU A 163 9.60 -14.86 14.89
C LEU A 163 10.97 -15.05 14.24
N LYS A 164 11.28 -16.25 13.79
CA LYS A 164 12.50 -16.53 13.04
C LYS A 164 12.54 -15.80 11.70
N ARG A 165 11.41 -15.78 10.94
CA ARG A 165 11.30 -15.08 9.65
C ARG A 165 11.53 -13.57 9.77
N VAL A 166 11.11 -12.96 10.88
CA VAL A 166 11.34 -11.53 11.14
C VAL A 166 12.66 -11.25 11.89
N GLY A 167 13.53 -12.25 12.06
CA GLY A 167 14.85 -12.10 12.69
C GLY A 167 14.81 -11.92 14.20
N LEU A 168 13.88 -12.58 14.89
CA LEU A 168 13.73 -12.58 16.34
C LEU A 168 13.90 -13.97 16.97
N ASP A 169 14.62 -14.87 16.31
CA ASP A 169 15.01 -16.20 16.84
C ASP A 169 15.83 -16.00 18.12
N GLY A 170 15.47 -16.70 19.21
CA GLY A 170 16.12 -16.58 20.53
C GLY A 170 15.63 -15.43 21.42
N PHE A 171 14.58 -14.70 21.00
CA PHE A 171 13.97 -13.61 21.79
C PHE A 171 12.58 -13.99 22.35
N GLU A 172 12.16 -15.24 22.24
CA GLU A 172 10.81 -15.74 22.55
C GLU A 172 10.39 -15.44 23.99
N ASP A 173 11.32 -15.57 24.96
CA ASP A 173 11.08 -15.37 26.38
C ASP A 173 11.30 -13.93 26.85
N ARG A 174 11.69 -13.01 25.95
CA ARG A 174 11.87 -11.60 26.29
C ARG A 174 10.52 -10.89 26.40
N TYR A 175 10.48 -9.85 27.22
CA TYR A 175 9.32 -8.96 27.34
C TYR A 175 9.49 -7.72 26.45
N PRO A 176 8.40 -7.07 26.00
CA PRO A 176 8.47 -5.88 25.15
C PRO A 176 9.41 -4.78 25.66
N ALA A 177 9.46 -4.56 26.99
CA ALA A 177 10.34 -3.56 27.60
C ALA A 177 11.86 -3.86 27.44
N GLN A 178 12.22 -5.09 27.06
CA GLN A 178 13.60 -5.53 26.83
C GLN A 178 14.01 -5.42 25.35
N LEU A 179 13.10 -4.95 24.47
CA LEU A 179 13.30 -4.87 23.03
C LEU A 179 13.45 -3.43 22.56
N SER A 180 14.25 -3.22 21.50
CA SER A 180 14.24 -1.95 20.76
C SER A 180 12.88 -1.74 20.07
N GLY A 181 12.57 -0.50 19.66
CA GLY A 181 11.34 -0.20 18.93
C GLY A 181 11.20 -1.02 17.63
N GLY A 182 12.29 -1.20 16.88
CA GLY A 182 12.32 -2.04 15.69
C GLY A 182 12.03 -3.52 15.98
N MET A 183 12.55 -4.05 17.09
CA MET A 183 12.23 -5.43 17.52
C MET A 183 10.76 -5.56 17.93
N GLN A 184 10.22 -4.59 18.65
CA GLN A 184 8.80 -4.58 19.02
C GLN A 184 7.90 -4.56 17.78
N GLN A 185 8.28 -3.80 16.73
CA GLN A 185 7.57 -3.77 15.46
C GLN A 185 7.60 -5.13 14.76
N ARG A 186 8.75 -5.80 14.75
CA ARG A 186 8.89 -7.16 14.21
C ARG A 186 8.02 -8.18 14.95
N VAL A 187 7.88 -8.06 16.28
CA VAL A 187 6.91 -8.88 17.04
C VAL A 187 5.48 -8.59 16.60
N GLY A 188 5.12 -7.32 16.40
CA GLY A 188 3.80 -6.92 15.92
C GLY A 188 3.48 -7.51 14.54
N LEU A 189 4.47 -7.51 13.63
CA LEU A 189 4.35 -8.12 12.31
C LEU A 189 4.22 -9.64 12.40
N ALA A 190 5.09 -10.32 13.17
CA ALA A 190 5.03 -11.77 13.40
C ALA A 190 3.66 -12.19 13.97
N ARG A 191 3.13 -11.45 14.94
CA ARG A 191 1.79 -11.66 15.51
C ARG A 191 0.69 -11.58 14.46
N ALA A 192 0.76 -10.58 13.58
CA ALA A 192 -0.24 -10.38 12.53
C ALA A 192 -0.18 -11.49 11.47
N LEU A 193 1.04 -11.91 11.07
CA LEU A 193 1.25 -12.97 10.07
C LEU A 193 0.90 -14.36 10.60
N ALA A 194 1.14 -14.62 11.89
CA ALA A 194 0.86 -15.92 12.51
C ALA A 194 -0.63 -16.31 12.42
N THR A 195 -1.54 -15.34 12.42
CA THR A 195 -3.00 -15.59 12.31
C THR A 195 -3.44 -16.06 10.93
N ASP A 196 -2.58 -15.93 9.91
CA ASP A 196 -2.83 -16.30 8.51
C ASP A 196 -4.07 -15.64 7.89
N ALA A 197 -4.44 -14.45 8.34
CA ALA A 197 -5.56 -13.69 7.78
C ALA A 197 -5.29 -13.28 6.32
N ASP A 198 -6.35 -13.22 5.50
CA ASP A 198 -6.27 -12.85 4.07
C ASP A 198 -5.87 -11.37 3.87
N ILE A 199 -6.25 -10.52 4.83
CA ILE A 199 -6.05 -9.07 4.79
C ILE A 199 -5.11 -8.64 5.91
N LEU A 200 -4.07 -7.91 5.56
CA LEU A 200 -3.13 -7.30 6.50
C LEU A 200 -3.28 -5.77 6.46
N LEU A 201 -3.72 -5.20 7.58
CA LEU A 201 -3.86 -3.74 7.74
C LEU A 201 -2.65 -3.20 8.50
N MET A 202 -1.94 -2.22 7.94
CA MET A 202 -0.71 -1.68 8.52
C MET A 202 -0.82 -0.15 8.70
N ASP A 203 -1.00 0.30 9.94
CA ASP A 203 -1.18 1.72 10.28
C ASP A 203 0.16 2.35 10.67
N GLU A 204 0.85 3.02 9.72
CA GLU A 204 2.19 3.63 9.88
C GLU A 204 3.20 2.70 10.56
N ALA A 205 3.19 1.44 10.13
CA ALA A 205 3.89 0.36 10.81
C ALA A 205 5.42 0.54 10.91
N PHE A 206 6.04 1.30 10.02
CA PHE A 206 7.50 1.48 9.97
C PHE A 206 7.95 2.90 10.30
N SER A 207 7.03 3.82 10.65
CA SER A 207 7.34 5.24 10.87
C SER A 207 8.28 5.51 12.05
N ALA A 208 8.25 4.65 13.08
CA ALA A 208 9.08 4.77 14.28
C ALA A 208 10.45 4.08 14.17
N LEU A 209 10.79 3.50 13.01
CA LEU A 209 12.03 2.77 12.78
C LEU A 209 13.12 3.69 12.22
N ASP A 210 14.39 3.41 12.58
CA ASP A 210 15.51 4.03 11.89
C ASP A 210 15.57 3.59 10.41
N PRO A 211 16.24 4.37 9.53
CA PRO A 211 16.21 4.13 8.08
C PRO A 211 16.71 2.74 7.66
N LEU A 212 17.71 2.18 8.36
CA LEU A 212 18.27 0.87 8.02
C LEU A 212 17.27 -0.25 8.34
N ILE A 213 16.76 -0.26 9.57
CA ILE A 213 15.75 -1.25 10.01
C ILE A 213 14.47 -1.12 9.19
N ARG A 214 14.05 0.11 8.83
CA ARG A 214 12.90 0.34 7.96
C ARG A 214 13.09 -0.30 6.60
N SER A 215 14.26 -0.11 5.96
CA SER A 215 14.58 -0.71 4.67
C SER A 215 14.54 -2.24 4.72
N ASP A 216 15.08 -2.84 5.80
CA ASP A 216 15.04 -4.29 6.00
C ASP A 216 13.60 -4.80 6.15
N MET A 217 12.77 -4.09 6.95
CA MET A 217 11.36 -4.45 7.16
C MET A 217 10.52 -4.36 5.89
N GLN A 218 10.78 -3.36 5.04
CA GLN A 218 10.17 -3.23 3.72
C GLN A 218 10.58 -4.41 2.81
N GLY A 219 11.86 -4.81 2.83
CA GLY A 219 12.35 -5.99 2.10
C GLY A 219 11.61 -7.26 2.53
N ILE A 220 11.54 -7.52 3.85
CA ILE A 220 10.80 -8.66 4.40
C ILE A 220 9.32 -8.62 3.99
N LEU A 221 8.68 -7.45 4.02
CA LEU A 221 7.26 -7.33 3.62
C LEU A 221 7.05 -7.70 2.14
N LEU A 222 7.93 -7.24 1.25
CA LEU A 222 7.86 -7.56 -0.19
C LEU A 222 8.09 -9.05 -0.44
N GLU A 223 9.11 -9.66 0.17
CA GLU A 223 9.36 -11.11 0.07
C GLU A 223 8.15 -11.92 0.55
N LEU A 224 7.55 -11.54 1.68
CA LEU A 224 6.36 -12.20 2.20
C LEU A 224 5.14 -11.98 1.31
N GLN A 225 5.01 -10.83 0.67
CA GLN A 225 3.92 -10.57 -0.26
C GLN A 225 4.01 -11.44 -1.51
N GLU A 226 5.22 -11.60 -2.07
CA GLU A 226 5.45 -12.51 -3.21
C GLU A 226 5.15 -13.98 -2.86
N GLU A 227 5.44 -14.40 -1.62
CA GLU A 227 5.22 -15.77 -1.16
C GLU A 227 3.75 -16.04 -0.80
N LEU A 228 3.09 -15.11 -0.10
CA LEU A 228 1.79 -15.34 0.53
C LEU A 228 0.61 -14.77 -0.24
N HIS A 229 0.86 -13.85 -1.20
CA HIS A 229 -0.16 -13.18 -2.01
C HIS A 229 -1.31 -12.56 -1.18
N LYS A 230 -1.03 -12.05 0.03
CA LYS A 230 -2.04 -11.43 0.89
C LYS A 230 -2.41 -10.04 0.36
N THR A 231 -3.65 -9.63 0.63
CA THR A 231 -4.06 -8.25 0.38
C THR A 231 -3.58 -7.36 1.52
N ILE A 232 -2.75 -6.38 1.21
CA ILE A 232 -2.15 -5.50 2.22
C ILE A 232 -2.68 -4.08 2.02
N VAL A 233 -3.17 -3.46 3.10
CA VAL A 233 -3.46 -2.03 3.14
C VAL A 233 -2.43 -1.37 4.03
N PHE A 234 -1.57 -0.55 3.44
CA PHE A 234 -0.42 0.04 4.11
C PHE A 234 -0.54 1.55 4.19
N ILE A 235 -0.51 2.11 5.40
CA ILE A 235 -0.52 3.56 5.62
C ILE A 235 0.89 4.07 5.82
N THR A 236 1.23 5.12 5.09
CA THR A 236 2.45 5.89 5.29
C THR A 236 2.24 7.38 5.00
N HIS A 237 3.14 8.22 5.48
CA HIS A 237 3.30 9.60 5.07
C HIS A 237 4.60 9.82 4.26
N ASP A 238 5.39 8.77 4.08
CA ASP A 238 6.65 8.75 3.35
C ASP A 238 6.40 8.28 1.91
N LEU A 239 6.69 9.17 0.94
CA LEU A 239 6.44 8.90 -0.47
C LEU A 239 7.41 7.85 -1.02
N ASP A 240 8.68 7.86 -0.63
CA ASP A 240 9.66 6.87 -1.09
C ASP A 240 9.25 5.47 -0.64
N GLU A 241 8.71 5.35 0.58
CA GLU A 241 8.13 4.11 1.08
C GLU A 241 6.92 3.68 0.24
N ALA A 242 5.98 4.60 -0.04
CA ALA A 242 4.79 4.33 -0.85
C ALA A 242 5.14 3.84 -2.25
N LEU A 243 6.08 4.51 -2.92
CA LEU A 243 6.53 4.18 -4.27
C LEU A 243 7.33 2.88 -4.35
N ARG A 244 8.01 2.50 -3.25
CA ARG A 244 8.81 1.27 -3.17
C ARG A 244 7.97 0.02 -2.98
N ILE A 245 6.95 0.10 -2.11
CA ILE A 245 6.21 -1.10 -1.70
C ILE A 245 4.81 -1.21 -2.33
N GLY A 246 4.22 -0.09 -2.79
CA GLY A 246 2.84 -0.05 -3.28
C GLY A 246 2.70 -0.57 -4.70
N ASP A 247 1.79 -1.52 -4.91
CA ASP A 247 1.26 -1.84 -6.24
C ASP A 247 0.34 -0.71 -6.73
N ASP A 248 -0.48 -0.17 -5.80
CA ASP A 248 -1.40 0.94 -6.04
C ASP A 248 -1.36 1.93 -4.88
N ILE A 249 -1.41 3.21 -5.17
CA ILE A 249 -1.28 4.29 -4.19
C ILE A 249 -2.53 5.17 -4.22
N ALA A 250 -3.15 5.35 -3.05
CA ALA A 250 -4.26 6.26 -2.82
C ALA A 250 -3.80 7.47 -2.01
N ILE A 251 -3.88 8.67 -2.57
CA ILE A 251 -3.43 9.91 -1.90
C ILE A 251 -4.63 10.61 -1.27
N LEU A 252 -4.57 10.82 0.05
CA LEU A 252 -5.60 11.50 0.82
C LEU A 252 -5.20 12.92 1.21
N ARG A 253 -6.16 13.85 1.05
CA ARG A 253 -6.08 15.22 1.55
C ARG A 253 -7.41 15.64 2.19
N ASP A 254 -7.37 16.16 3.40
CA ASP A 254 -8.55 16.67 4.13
C ASP A 254 -9.76 15.72 4.17
N GLY A 255 -9.49 14.42 4.31
CA GLY A 255 -10.51 13.38 4.35
C GLY A 255 -11.07 12.97 3.00
N ARG A 256 -10.47 13.41 1.88
CA ARG A 256 -10.86 13.04 0.50
C ARG A 256 -9.76 12.23 -0.18
N LEU A 257 -10.15 11.36 -1.07
CA LEU A 257 -9.25 10.74 -2.04
C LEU A 257 -9.00 11.75 -3.16
N VAL A 258 -7.72 12.14 -3.35
CA VAL A 258 -7.29 13.08 -4.40
C VAL A 258 -6.91 12.33 -5.67
N GLN A 259 -6.12 11.27 -5.51
CA GLN A 259 -5.67 10.45 -6.64
C GLN A 259 -5.48 9.00 -6.18
N GLN A 260 -5.76 8.06 -7.10
CA GLN A 260 -5.40 6.65 -6.98
C GLN A 260 -4.76 6.20 -8.29
N GLY A 261 -3.74 5.36 -8.22
CA GLY A 261 -3.07 4.76 -9.36
C GLY A 261 -1.76 4.10 -8.99
N SER A 262 -1.10 3.50 -9.98
CA SER A 262 0.24 2.93 -9.81
C SER A 262 1.28 4.00 -9.42
N SER A 263 2.41 3.58 -8.86
CA SER A 263 3.54 4.47 -8.57
C SER A 263 3.92 5.32 -9.79
N GLN A 264 3.86 4.72 -10.97
CA GLN A 264 4.21 5.39 -12.24
C GLN A 264 3.14 6.41 -12.65
N ASP A 265 1.85 6.09 -12.49
CA ASP A 265 0.75 7.04 -12.79
C ASP A 265 0.82 8.28 -11.90
N ILE A 266 1.08 8.09 -10.60
CA ILE A 266 1.25 9.21 -9.65
C ILE A 266 2.40 10.13 -10.08
N VAL A 267 3.52 9.55 -10.51
CA VAL A 267 4.72 10.32 -10.88
C VAL A 267 4.61 10.98 -12.25
N LEU A 268 3.93 10.34 -13.22
CA LEU A 268 3.83 10.85 -14.59
C LEU A 268 2.65 11.82 -14.76
N ASN A 269 1.55 11.60 -14.05
CA ASN A 269 0.27 12.30 -14.23
C ASN A 269 -0.31 12.75 -12.89
N PRO A 270 0.35 13.68 -12.14
CA PRO A 270 -0.19 14.19 -10.88
C PRO A 270 -1.55 14.86 -11.13
N ALA A 271 -2.54 14.56 -10.29
CA ALA A 271 -3.91 15.03 -10.44
C ALA A 271 -4.08 16.53 -10.17
N ASP A 272 -3.27 17.08 -9.28
CA ASP A 272 -3.27 18.51 -8.92
C ASP A 272 -1.90 18.96 -8.39
N ASP A 273 -1.77 20.24 -8.08
CA ASP A 273 -0.55 20.85 -7.52
C ASP A 273 -0.14 20.20 -6.18
N TYR A 274 -1.10 19.72 -5.39
CA TYR A 274 -0.80 19.06 -4.12
C TYR A 274 -0.07 17.73 -4.34
N VAL A 275 -0.49 16.93 -5.31
CA VAL A 275 0.20 15.69 -5.68
C VAL A 275 1.54 16.02 -6.33
N ALA A 276 1.58 17.05 -7.20
CA ALA A 276 2.82 17.50 -7.84
C ALA A 276 3.88 17.92 -6.81
N ASP A 277 3.50 18.62 -5.75
CA ASP A 277 4.39 19.00 -4.65
C ASP A 277 4.93 17.78 -3.89
N PHE A 278 4.12 16.72 -3.71
CA PHE A 278 4.57 15.48 -3.08
C PHE A 278 5.68 14.79 -3.88
N ILE A 279 5.57 14.77 -5.22
CA ILE A 279 6.50 14.05 -6.09
C ILE A 279 7.69 14.88 -6.54
N LYS A 280 7.78 16.14 -6.12
CA LYS A 280 8.78 17.10 -6.59
C LYS A 280 10.22 16.64 -6.38
N ASP A 281 10.51 16.10 -5.20
CA ASP A 281 11.86 15.74 -4.75
C ASP A 281 12.20 14.25 -4.91
N ILE A 282 11.33 13.47 -5.55
CA ILE A 282 11.55 12.03 -5.69
C ILE A 282 12.61 11.70 -6.74
N ASN A 283 13.31 10.60 -6.51
CA ASN A 283 14.20 10.04 -7.53
C ASN A 283 13.40 9.25 -8.59
N ARG A 284 12.95 9.95 -9.65
CA ARG A 284 12.17 9.39 -10.75
C ARG A 284 12.83 8.19 -11.41
N SER A 285 14.17 8.10 -11.43
CA SER A 285 14.88 7.01 -12.08
C SER A 285 14.67 5.65 -11.41
N ARG A 286 14.28 5.65 -10.13
CA ARG A 286 13.96 4.42 -9.37
C ARG A 286 12.51 3.98 -9.52
N VAL A 287 11.62 4.90 -9.82
CA VAL A 287 10.18 4.64 -9.91
C VAL A 287 9.75 4.31 -11.33
N LEU A 288 10.26 5.08 -12.30
CA LEU A 288 9.92 4.89 -13.71
C LEU A 288 10.70 3.71 -14.31
N THR A 289 10.02 2.97 -15.19
CA THR A 289 10.63 1.86 -15.94
C THR A 289 10.77 2.23 -17.42
N VAL A 290 11.63 1.52 -18.13
CA VAL A 290 11.81 1.75 -19.57
C VAL A 290 10.53 1.51 -20.38
N GLY A 291 9.63 0.65 -19.87
CA GLY A 291 8.35 0.36 -20.50
C GLY A 291 7.30 1.47 -20.37
N THR A 292 7.47 2.41 -19.42
CA THR A 292 6.55 3.54 -19.22
C THR A 292 6.84 4.74 -20.10
N LEU A 293 7.98 4.73 -20.77
CA LEU A 293 8.40 5.83 -21.63
C LEU A 293 7.95 5.61 -23.09
N PRO A 294 7.80 6.69 -23.88
CA PRO A 294 7.49 6.56 -25.30
C PRO A 294 8.57 5.80 -26.07
N LEU A 295 8.24 4.65 -26.60
CA LEU A 295 9.15 3.80 -27.35
C LEU A 295 9.17 4.16 -28.84
N LYS A 296 10.36 4.17 -29.43
CA LYS A 296 10.60 4.34 -30.88
C LYS A 296 10.64 2.97 -31.57
N LYS A 297 10.73 2.95 -32.90
CA LYS A 297 10.89 1.70 -33.68
C LYS A 297 12.08 0.87 -33.15
N VAL A 298 11.91 -0.44 -33.15
CA VAL A 298 12.92 -1.39 -32.67
C VAL A 298 14.28 -1.14 -33.34
N SER A 299 15.32 -0.89 -32.54
CA SER A 299 16.71 -0.81 -32.99
C SER A 299 17.44 -2.09 -32.64
N THR A 300 18.28 -2.58 -33.58
CA THR A 300 19.10 -3.78 -33.35
C THR A 300 20.47 -3.48 -32.73
N LYS A 301 20.77 -2.20 -32.47
CA LYS A 301 22.13 -1.74 -32.03
C LYS A 301 22.26 -1.66 -30.51
N GLY A 302 21.18 -1.73 -29.73
CA GLY A 302 21.16 -1.59 -28.27
C GLY A 302 21.32 -2.91 -27.51
N ILE A 303 21.25 -2.81 -26.18
CA ILE A 303 21.04 -3.95 -25.28
C ILE A 303 19.53 -4.26 -25.19
N THR A 304 19.17 -5.45 -24.75
CA THR A 304 17.76 -5.83 -24.52
C THR A 304 17.49 -5.85 -23.04
N LEU A 305 16.44 -5.13 -22.61
CA LEU A 305 15.98 -5.11 -21.22
C LEU A 305 14.45 -5.34 -21.14
N SER A 306 14.00 -5.88 -20.02
CA SER A 306 12.58 -6.05 -19.75
C SER A 306 11.88 -4.69 -19.59
N ASN A 307 10.60 -4.62 -19.91
CA ASN A 307 9.80 -3.39 -19.83
C ASN A 307 9.63 -2.87 -18.38
N ASP A 308 9.82 -3.72 -17.38
CA ASP A 308 9.78 -3.42 -15.95
C ASP A 308 11.13 -2.97 -15.36
N THR A 309 12.20 -2.95 -16.17
CA THR A 309 13.53 -2.48 -15.73
C THR A 309 13.48 -0.99 -15.39
N SER A 310 13.95 -0.61 -14.18
CA SER A 310 14.01 0.78 -13.74
C SER A 310 14.91 1.62 -14.66
N LEU A 311 14.66 2.93 -14.73
CA LEU A 311 15.54 3.83 -15.51
C LEU A 311 16.95 3.84 -14.92
N GLU A 312 17.10 3.73 -13.60
CA GLU A 312 18.40 3.66 -12.93
C GLU A 312 19.20 2.43 -13.39
N ASP A 313 18.57 1.24 -13.40
CA ASP A 313 19.23 0.00 -13.80
C ASP A 313 19.47 -0.03 -15.32
N ALA A 314 18.57 0.54 -16.10
CA ALA A 314 18.78 0.70 -17.54
C ALA A 314 19.97 1.59 -17.86
N MET A 315 20.16 2.71 -17.12
CA MET A 315 21.34 3.56 -17.26
C MET A 315 22.61 2.82 -16.88
N LYS A 316 22.64 2.07 -15.77
CA LYS A 316 23.80 1.26 -15.38
C LYS A 316 24.16 0.24 -16.46
N ALA A 317 23.16 -0.52 -16.94
CA ALA A 317 23.35 -1.53 -17.98
C ALA A 317 23.88 -0.93 -19.29
N LEU A 318 23.42 0.26 -19.69
CA LEU A 318 23.89 0.96 -20.88
C LEU A 318 25.35 1.40 -20.75
N VAL A 319 25.73 1.93 -19.58
CA VAL A 319 27.12 2.36 -19.30
C VAL A 319 28.06 1.14 -19.31
N GLU A 320 27.71 0.05 -18.66
CA GLU A 320 28.48 -1.20 -18.61
C GLU A 320 28.67 -1.80 -20.01
N ALA A 321 27.58 -1.84 -20.79
CA ALA A 321 27.62 -2.37 -22.16
C ALA A 321 28.26 -1.41 -23.20
N LYS A 322 28.55 -0.15 -22.83
CA LYS A 322 28.99 0.92 -23.72
C LYS A 322 28.07 1.09 -24.93
N LYS A 323 26.76 1.17 -24.66
CA LYS A 323 25.68 1.33 -25.66
C LYS A 323 24.83 2.56 -25.36
N ASP A 324 24.19 3.10 -26.39
CA ASP A 324 23.39 4.33 -26.32
C ASP A 324 21.89 4.08 -26.42
N SER A 325 21.46 2.82 -26.55
CA SER A 325 20.03 2.48 -26.68
C SER A 325 19.68 1.12 -26.09
N VAL A 326 18.43 1.00 -25.64
CA VAL A 326 17.81 -0.23 -25.13
C VAL A 326 16.72 -0.66 -26.09
N THR A 327 16.65 -1.96 -26.39
CA THR A 327 15.45 -2.61 -26.94
C THR A 327 14.62 -3.12 -25.77
N VAL A 328 13.41 -2.62 -25.64
CA VAL A 328 12.47 -2.96 -24.56
C VAL A 328 11.65 -4.16 -24.98
N VAL A 329 11.58 -5.19 -24.11
CA VAL A 329 10.83 -6.43 -24.36
C VAL A 329 9.84 -6.70 -23.21
N LYS A 330 8.72 -7.41 -23.54
CA LYS A 330 7.81 -7.99 -22.57
C LYS A 330 7.75 -9.50 -22.86
N GLY A 331 8.45 -10.30 -22.07
CA GLY A 331 8.73 -11.69 -22.42
C GLY A 331 9.53 -11.75 -23.72
N ASP A 332 9.01 -12.45 -24.74
CA ASP A 332 9.65 -12.59 -26.05
C ASP A 332 9.24 -11.48 -27.04
N GLU A 333 8.27 -10.63 -26.71
CA GLU A 333 7.78 -9.56 -27.58
C GLU A 333 8.64 -8.31 -27.48
N LYS A 334 9.10 -7.80 -28.62
CA LYS A 334 9.82 -6.53 -28.72
C LYS A 334 8.84 -5.36 -28.84
N LEU A 335 8.77 -4.55 -27.81
CA LEU A 335 7.86 -3.38 -27.74
C LEU A 335 8.39 -2.19 -28.51
N GLY A 336 9.72 -1.96 -28.50
CA GLY A 336 10.34 -0.81 -29.13
C GLY A 336 11.76 -0.57 -28.63
N SER A 337 12.30 0.61 -28.90
CA SER A 337 13.62 1.02 -28.41
C SER A 337 13.59 2.44 -27.83
N ILE A 338 14.46 2.67 -26.86
CA ILE A 338 14.64 3.97 -26.21
C ILE A 338 16.12 4.32 -26.11
N SER A 339 16.47 5.60 -26.27
CA SER A 339 17.86 6.05 -26.17
C SER A 339 18.24 6.41 -24.73
N MET A 340 19.55 6.38 -24.43
CA MET A 340 20.10 6.89 -23.17
C MET A 340 19.68 8.34 -22.89
N TYR A 341 19.63 9.18 -23.94
CA TYR A 341 19.17 10.57 -23.83
C TYR A 341 17.70 10.64 -23.31
N ASP A 342 16.78 9.86 -23.90
CA ASP A 342 15.39 9.86 -23.51
C ASP A 342 15.20 9.36 -22.04
N ILE A 343 16.01 8.34 -21.64
CA ILE A 343 16.03 7.81 -20.27
C ILE A 343 16.50 8.89 -19.27
N VAL A 344 17.65 9.53 -19.54
CA VAL A 344 18.19 10.59 -18.68
C VAL A 344 17.21 11.77 -18.60
N HIS A 345 16.65 12.19 -19.74
CA HIS A 345 15.66 13.27 -19.77
C HIS A 345 14.43 12.97 -18.92
N ALA A 346 13.89 11.75 -19.00
CA ALA A 346 12.75 11.34 -18.17
C ALA A 346 13.08 11.28 -16.67
N ALA A 347 14.31 10.84 -16.34
CA ALA A 347 14.80 10.76 -14.97
C ALA A 347 15.04 12.14 -14.32
N THR A 348 15.41 13.16 -15.13
CA THR A 348 15.78 14.51 -14.65
C THR A 348 14.68 15.56 -14.81
N ARG A 349 13.55 15.24 -15.49
CA ARG A 349 12.46 16.18 -15.72
C ARG A 349 11.81 16.58 -14.39
N SER A 350 11.70 17.89 -14.12
CA SER A 350 10.94 18.40 -12.98
C SER A 350 9.43 18.36 -13.26
N SER A 351 8.60 18.29 -12.21
CA SER A 351 7.14 18.26 -12.30
C SER A 351 6.53 19.53 -12.92
N GLU A 352 7.28 20.64 -12.97
CA GLU A 352 6.82 21.92 -13.54
C GLU A 352 6.56 21.87 -15.04
N THR A 353 7.08 20.86 -15.77
CA THR A 353 6.89 20.70 -17.23
C THR A 353 5.83 19.67 -17.61
N ALA A 354 5.11 19.08 -16.66
CA ALA A 354 4.12 18.03 -16.92
C ALA A 354 2.85 18.53 -17.64
N GLY A 355 2.59 19.85 -17.70
CA GLY A 355 1.42 20.44 -18.34
C GLY A 355 1.53 20.69 -19.86
N GLU A 356 2.70 20.54 -20.46
CA GLU A 356 2.87 20.67 -21.93
C GLU A 356 2.92 19.29 -22.58
N ALA A 357 1.81 18.90 -23.21
CA ALA A 357 1.76 17.74 -24.09
C ALA A 357 2.82 17.91 -25.19
N VAL A 358 3.91 17.13 -25.11
CA VAL A 358 4.94 17.12 -26.14
C VAL A 358 4.38 16.46 -27.39
N THR A 359 3.88 17.27 -28.30
CA THR A 359 3.61 16.85 -29.68
C THR A 359 4.97 16.70 -30.38
N TYR A 360 5.47 15.47 -30.46
CA TYR A 360 6.62 15.18 -31.33
C TYR A 360 6.16 15.27 -32.78
N ARG A 361 6.75 16.23 -33.53
CA ARG A 361 6.72 16.27 -34.99
C ARG A 361 7.73 15.29 -35.57
#